data_745d1c0b85ad13eb25e5184bb14f4174
#
_entry.id   745d1c0b85ad13eb25e5184bb14f4174
#
_cell.length_a   1.000
_cell.length_b   1.000
_cell.length_c   1.000
_cell.angle_alpha   90.00
_cell.angle_beta   90.00
_cell.angle_gamma   90.00
#
_symmetry.space_group_name_H-M   'P 1'
#
loop_
_entity.id
_entity.type
_entity.pdbx_description
1 polymer ?
#
loop_
_entity_poly.entity_id
_entity_poly.type
_entity_poly.pdbx_seq_one_letter_code
_entity_poly.pdbx_strand_id
1 'polypeptide(L)'
;MHAQRTALVTGAAGGLGTAWVRKLVSEDYHVYLTARNIIKAEEAAINAGFATTQVTPLGLDVTNEKHMEAAARIIGVQFGRLDILVNNAGYNARNLGNEELFQSSFTLDVLDPEEVLKSYRTNSVGPVLMLKHFRSLLGAGKDKKAISIGSWLGSVTAKERGGHYGYSGSKQALVMLNKAAALELTEDGIASVVVNPGWVATRMGGQKAPLQPVESVENMYNNVVVPMHDLETGGFYNHDGEVHAL
;
A
#
# COMPACT_ATOMS: atom_id res chain seq x y z
N MET A 1 17.09 -4.58 -26.17
CA MET A 1 16.15 -3.70 -25.45
C MET A 1 15.98 -4.25 -24.06
N HIS A 2 16.35 -3.51 -23.00
CA HIS A 2 16.03 -3.94 -21.65
C HIS A 2 14.51 -3.91 -21.52
N ALA A 3 13.91 -5.05 -21.20
CA ALA A 3 12.46 -5.11 -20.97
C ALA A 3 12.13 -4.18 -19.80
N GLN A 4 11.23 -3.23 -20.04
CA GLN A 4 10.81 -2.18 -19.10
C GLN A 4 10.36 -2.79 -17.76
N ARG A 5 10.81 -2.27 -16.63
CA ARG A 5 10.35 -2.67 -15.30
C ARG A 5 8.92 -2.21 -15.07
N THR A 6 8.17 -2.97 -14.28
CA THR A 6 6.75 -2.72 -14.04
C THR A 6 6.44 -2.61 -12.55
N ALA A 7 5.55 -1.70 -12.20
CA ALA A 7 5.09 -1.53 -10.83
C ALA A 7 3.57 -1.35 -10.76
N LEU A 8 2.96 -1.76 -9.66
CA LEU A 8 1.55 -1.52 -9.36
C LEU A 8 1.40 -0.80 -8.03
N VAL A 9 0.64 0.28 -8.01
CA VAL A 9 0.34 1.05 -6.80
C VAL A 9 -1.16 1.03 -6.52
N THR A 10 -1.57 0.46 -5.39
CA THR A 10 -2.99 0.45 -5.00
C THR A 10 -3.39 1.76 -4.33
N GLY A 11 -4.64 2.23 -4.60
CA GLY A 11 -5.14 3.48 -4.02
C GLY A 11 -4.31 4.71 -4.42
N ALA A 12 -3.88 4.76 -5.67
CA ALA A 12 -2.93 5.76 -6.18
C ALA A 12 -3.57 7.10 -6.59
N ALA A 13 -4.89 7.29 -6.41
CA ALA A 13 -5.61 8.49 -6.85
C ALA A 13 -5.41 9.72 -5.94
N GLY A 14 -4.35 9.80 -5.17
CA GLY A 14 -4.02 10.97 -4.36
C GLY A 14 -3.04 10.69 -3.22
N GLY A 15 -2.63 11.74 -2.55
CA GLY A 15 -1.75 11.69 -1.38
C GLY A 15 -0.47 10.91 -1.63
N LEU A 16 -0.20 9.96 -0.75
CA LEU A 16 0.99 9.11 -0.80
C LEU A 16 1.05 8.25 -2.08
N GLY A 17 -0.12 7.77 -2.56
CA GLY A 17 -0.18 6.91 -3.74
C GLY A 17 0.26 7.61 -5.02
N THR A 18 -0.14 8.86 -5.24
CA THR A 18 0.34 9.67 -6.39
C THR A 18 1.83 9.95 -6.30
N ALA A 19 2.36 10.17 -5.08
CA ALA A 19 3.80 10.34 -4.87
C ALA A 19 4.57 9.05 -5.22
N TRP A 20 4.04 7.87 -4.85
CA TRP A 20 4.60 6.57 -5.26
C TRP A 20 4.65 6.41 -6.78
N VAL A 21 3.54 6.71 -7.48
CA VAL A 21 3.52 6.64 -8.95
C VAL A 21 4.60 7.53 -9.54
N ARG A 22 4.71 8.78 -9.07
CA ARG A 22 5.71 9.75 -9.55
C ARG A 22 7.14 9.25 -9.31
N LYS A 23 7.43 8.73 -8.13
CA LYS A 23 8.74 8.16 -7.80
C LYS A 23 9.09 6.98 -8.70
N LEU A 24 8.17 6.00 -8.85
CA LEU A 24 8.42 4.83 -9.67
C LEU A 24 8.59 5.17 -11.17
N VAL A 25 7.85 6.16 -11.67
CA VAL A 25 8.05 6.68 -13.04
C VAL A 25 9.45 7.30 -13.19
N SER A 26 9.93 8.07 -12.20
CA SER A 26 11.28 8.66 -12.23
C SER A 26 12.40 7.62 -12.14
N GLU A 27 12.09 6.40 -11.69
CA GLU A 27 12.99 5.25 -11.63
C GLU A 27 12.81 4.29 -12.83
N ASP A 28 12.22 4.78 -13.93
CA ASP A 28 12.02 4.06 -15.20
C ASP A 28 11.10 2.84 -15.11
N TYR A 29 10.11 2.83 -14.19
CA TYR A 29 9.05 1.84 -14.19
C TYR A 29 7.87 2.27 -15.07
N HIS A 30 7.27 1.30 -15.75
CA HIS A 30 5.89 1.43 -16.20
C HIS A 30 4.95 1.17 -15.02
N VAL A 31 4.10 2.13 -14.66
CA VAL A 31 3.33 2.08 -13.42
C VAL A 31 1.83 1.87 -13.69
N TYR A 32 1.25 0.85 -13.09
CA TYR A 32 -0.19 0.69 -13.00
C TYR A 32 -0.72 1.50 -11.81
N LEU A 33 -1.35 2.64 -12.14
CA LEU A 33 -2.01 3.52 -11.18
C LEU A 33 -3.43 3.01 -10.91
N THR A 34 -3.73 2.57 -9.68
CA THR A 34 -5.06 2.02 -9.42
C THR A 34 -5.91 2.86 -8.47
N ALA A 35 -7.21 2.88 -8.74
CA ALA A 35 -8.25 3.38 -7.86
C ALA A 35 -9.44 2.40 -7.87
N ARG A 36 -10.37 2.55 -6.90
CA ARG A 36 -11.54 1.66 -6.78
C ARG A 36 -12.40 1.54 -8.05
N ASN A 37 -12.39 2.58 -8.89
CA ASN A 37 -12.99 2.52 -10.22
C ASN A 37 -12.06 3.17 -11.25
N ILE A 38 -12.24 2.80 -12.51
CA ILE A 38 -11.38 3.23 -13.61
C ILE A 38 -11.43 4.75 -13.82
N ILE A 39 -12.60 5.38 -13.72
CA ILE A 39 -12.77 6.82 -13.94
C ILE A 39 -11.87 7.62 -12.97
N LYS A 40 -11.85 7.23 -11.68
CA LYS A 40 -10.98 7.88 -10.69
C LYS A 40 -9.50 7.63 -10.93
N ALA A 41 -9.13 6.48 -11.51
CA ALA A 41 -7.75 6.21 -11.87
C ALA A 41 -7.31 7.07 -13.07
N GLU A 42 -8.15 7.20 -14.07
CA GLU A 42 -7.92 8.04 -15.26
C GLU A 42 -7.83 9.52 -14.89
N GLU A 43 -8.78 10.03 -14.12
CA GLU A 43 -8.77 11.40 -13.59
C GLU A 43 -7.48 11.69 -12.82
N ALA A 44 -7.04 10.76 -11.96
CA ALA A 44 -5.82 10.93 -11.19
C ALA A 44 -4.56 10.97 -12.08
N ALA A 45 -4.50 10.12 -13.10
CA ALA A 45 -3.38 10.12 -14.04
C ALA A 45 -3.30 11.42 -14.85
N ILE A 46 -4.44 11.92 -15.34
CA ILE A 46 -4.55 13.18 -16.08
C ILE A 46 -4.17 14.36 -15.18
N ASN A 47 -4.77 14.46 -13.99
CA ASN A 47 -4.52 15.58 -13.06
C ASN A 47 -3.06 15.62 -12.56
N ALA A 48 -2.39 14.48 -12.48
CA ALA A 48 -0.98 14.41 -12.11
C ALA A 48 -0.04 14.64 -13.29
N GLY A 49 -0.55 14.76 -14.52
CA GLY A 49 0.24 15.00 -15.75
C GLY A 49 1.09 13.80 -16.18
N PHE A 50 0.67 12.58 -15.86
CA PHE A 50 1.42 11.38 -16.25
C PHE A 50 1.23 11.07 -17.75
N ALA A 51 2.33 10.72 -18.43
CA ALA A 51 2.30 10.27 -19.81
C ALA A 51 1.68 8.85 -19.89
N THR A 52 0.81 8.63 -20.88
CA THR A 52 0.15 7.33 -21.11
C THR A 52 1.13 6.21 -21.49
N THR A 53 2.34 6.56 -21.93
CA THR A 53 3.42 5.61 -22.21
C THR A 53 4.10 5.10 -20.94
N GLN A 54 3.95 5.79 -19.81
CA GLN A 54 4.59 5.45 -18.54
C GLN A 54 3.60 4.97 -17.47
N VAL A 55 2.34 5.41 -17.55
CA VAL A 55 1.31 5.10 -16.56
C VAL A 55 0.06 4.54 -17.22
N THR A 56 -0.40 3.40 -16.74
CA THR A 56 -1.68 2.78 -17.13
C THR A 56 -2.66 2.85 -15.95
N PRO A 57 -3.76 3.60 -16.07
CA PRO A 57 -4.82 3.57 -15.06
C PRO A 57 -5.56 2.24 -15.05
N LEU A 58 -5.89 1.72 -13.85
CA LEU A 58 -6.72 0.52 -13.67
C LEU A 58 -7.77 0.70 -12.58
N GLY A 59 -8.97 0.18 -12.81
CA GLY A 59 -9.99 0.03 -11.78
C GLY A 59 -9.69 -1.19 -10.89
N LEU A 60 -9.30 -0.97 -9.63
CA LEU A 60 -9.01 -2.04 -8.70
C LEU A 60 -9.46 -1.67 -7.27
N ASP A 61 -10.46 -2.39 -6.77
CA ASP A 61 -10.85 -2.38 -5.38
C ASP A 61 -10.16 -3.55 -4.66
N VAL A 62 -9.34 -3.24 -3.65
CA VAL A 62 -8.57 -4.24 -2.88
C VAL A 62 -9.44 -5.10 -1.96
N THR A 63 -10.75 -4.89 -1.95
CA THR A 63 -11.73 -5.73 -1.25
C THR A 63 -12.48 -6.66 -2.21
N ASN A 64 -12.16 -6.65 -3.51
CA ASN A 64 -12.82 -7.44 -4.54
C ASN A 64 -11.80 -8.28 -5.33
N GLU A 65 -11.77 -9.58 -5.07
CA GLU A 65 -10.82 -10.51 -5.71
C GLU A 65 -10.99 -10.57 -7.24
N LYS A 66 -12.19 -10.39 -7.79
CA LYS A 66 -12.40 -10.35 -9.24
C LYS A 66 -11.67 -9.17 -9.91
N HIS A 67 -11.58 -8.03 -9.21
CA HIS A 67 -10.80 -6.88 -9.71
C HIS A 67 -9.31 -7.20 -9.70
N MET A 68 -8.80 -7.91 -8.67
CA MET A 68 -7.40 -8.33 -8.60
C MET A 68 -7.05 -9.32 -9.72
N GLU A 69 -7.91 -10.32 -9.95
CA GLU A 69 -7.77 -11.30 -11.05
C GLU A 69 -7.74 -10.61 -12.42
N ALA A 70 -8.65 -9.67 -12.64
CA ALA A 70 -8.69 -8.89 -13.88
C ALA A 70 -7.42 -8.07 -14.09
N ALA A 71 -6.96 -7.37 -13.06
CA ALA A 71 -5.73 -6.58 -13.11
C ALA A 71 -4.49 -7.46 -13.33
N ALA A 72 -4.38 -8.59 -12.62
CA ALA A 72 -3.27 -9.53 -12.81
C ALA A 72 -3.24 -10.09 -14.25
N ARG A 73 -4.40 -10.39 -14.83
CA ARG A 73 -4.50 -10.83 -16.23
C ARG A 73 -4.06 -9.75 -17.22
N ILE A 74 -4.48 -8.49 -17.01
CA ILE A 74 -4.07 -7.36 -17.88
C ILE A 74 -2.54 -7.21 -17.85
N ILE A 75 -1.94 -7.19 -16.66
CA ILE A 75 -0.50 -7.05 -16.47
C ILE A 75 0.23 -8.26 -17.07
N GLY A 76 -0.30 -9.47 -16.85
CA GLY A 76 0.24 -10.70 -17.40
C GLY A 76 0.28 -10.71 -18.93
N VAL A 77 -0.77 -10.25 -19.58
CA VAL A 77 -0.82 -10.15 -21.06
C VAL A 77 0.13 -9.06 -21.58
N GLN A 78 0.23 -7.93 -20.90
CA GLN A 78 1.01 -6.78 -21.38
C GLN A 78 2.52 -6.94 -21.16
N PHE A 79 2.94 -7.44 -19.98
CA PHE A 79 4.35 -7.50 -19.60
C PHE A 79 4.81 -8.88 -19.11
N GLY A 80 3.90 -9.78 -18.76
CA GLY A 80 4.21 -11.12 -18.24
C GLY A 80 4.81 -11.14 -16.84
N ARG A 81 4.96 -9.98 -16.18
CA ARG A 81 5.60 -9.85 -14.86
C ARG A 81 5.18 -8.58 -14.14
N LEU A 82 5.45 -8.55 -12.84
CA LEU A 82 5.39 -7.37 -11.99
C LEU A 82 6.69 -7.31 -11.15
N ASP A 83 7.40 -6.18 -11.19
CA ASP A 83 8.67 -6.04 -10.48
C ASP A 83 8.46 -5.50 -9.05
N ILE A 84 7.53 -4.54 -8.87
CA ILE A 84 7.18 -3.96 -7.56
C ILE A 84 5.66 -3.89 -7.38
N LEU A 85 5.18 -4.37 -6.22
CA LEU A 85 3.82 -4.14 -5.73
C LEU A 85 3.85 -3.18 -4.53
N VAL A 86 3.10 -2.07 -4.63
CA VAL A 86 2.89 -1.13 -3.52
C VAL A 86 1.43 -1.22 -3.04
N ASN A 87 1.21 -1.89 -1.93
CA ASN A 87 -0.07 -1.95 -1.22
C ASN A 87 -0.26 -0.66 -0.41
N ASN A 88 -0.70 0.40 -1.09
CA ASN A 88 -0.90 1.73 -0.49
C ASN A 88 -2.38 2.02 -0.18
N ALA A 89 -3.33 1.31 -0.77
CA ALA A 89 -4.74 1.50 -0.47
C ALA A 89 -5.01 1.34 1.04
N GLY A 90 -5.76 2.27 1.60
CA GLY A 90 -6.08 2.25 3.02
C GLY A 90 -7.44 2.88 3.32
N TYR A 91 -8.06 2.42 4.38
CA TYR A 91 -9.32 2.92 4.91
C TYR A 91 -9.15 3.42 6.35
N ASN A 92 -9.66 4.63 6.59
CA ASN A 92 -9.87 5.18 7.93
C ASN A 92 -11.16 6.01 7.87
N ALA A 93 -12.13 5.73 8.72
CA ALA A 93 -13.42 6.40 8.73
C ALA A 93 -13.31 7.94 8.88
N ARG A 94 -12.26 8.42 9.56
CA ARG A 94 -11.93 9.84 9.68
C ARG A 94 -11.88 10.58 8.33
N ASN A 95 -11.51 9.89 7.26
CA ASN A 95 -11.37 10.50 5.93
C ASN A 95 -12.71 10.78 5.23
N LEU A 96 -13.80 10.28 5.77
CA LEU A 96 -15.12 10.42 5.17
C LEU A 96 -15.81 11.74 5.55
N GLY A 97 -15.23 12.50 6.52
CA GLY A 97 -15.83 13.76 7.00
C GLY A 97 -17.12 13.56 7.79
N ASN A 98 -17.42 12.34 8.19
CA ASN A 98 -18.57 11.98 9.01
C ASN A 98 -18.07 11.61 10.41
N GLU A 99 -18.34 12.46 11.39
CA GLU A 99 -17.88 12.31 12.76
C GLU A 99 -18.50 11.08 13.44
N GLU A 100 -19.78 10.81 13.24
CA GLU A 100 -20.46 9.65 13.80
C GLU A 100 -19.81 8.35 13.32
N LEU A 101 -19.56 8.24 12.01
CA LEU A 101 -18.89 7.10 11.41
C LEU A 101 -17.43 6.97 11.88
N PHE A 102 -16.75 8.09 12.14
CA PHE A 102 -15.40 8.06 12.72
C PHE A 102 -15.45 7.53 14.16
N GLN A 103 -16.37 8.06 14.99
CA GLN A 103 -16.52 7.63 16.39
C GLN A 103 -16.88 6.14 16.49
N SER A 104 -17.70 5.61 15.58
CA SER A 104 -18.08 4.18 15.57
C SER A 104 -16.94 3.19 15.34
N SER A 105 -15.77 3.66 14.87
CA SER A 105 -14.56 2.84 14.78
C SER A 105 -13.43 3.29 15.72
N PHE A 106 -13.66 4.38 16.45
CA PHE A 106 -12.67 5.03 17.29
C PHE A 106 -12.96 4.88 18.78
N THR A 107 -14.22 5.03 19.23
CA THR A 107 -14.61 5.07 20.64
C THR A 107 -15.27 3.76 21.07
N LEU A 108 -14.91 3.24 22.26
CA LEU A 108 -15.43 1.96 22.76
C LEU A 108 -16.94 1.95 22.92
N ASP A 109 -17.50 3.03 23.47
CA ASP A 109 -18.93 3.10 23.84
C ASP A 109 -19.90 3.01 22.63
N VAL A 110 -19.43 3.40 21.44
CA VAL A 110 -20.24 3.40 20.20
C VAL A 110 -19.61 2.53 19.10
N LEU A 111 -18.77 1.57 19.50
CA LEU A 111 -18.04 0.71 18.56
C LEU A 111 -18.99 -0.11 17.67
N ASP A 112 -18.88 0.08 16.36
CA ASP A 112 -19.59 -0.71 15.35
C ASP A 112 -18.65 -1.75 14.74
N PRO A 113 -18.95 -3.06 14.88
CA PRO A 113 -18.14 -4.11 14.33
C PRO A 113 -17.99 -4.04 12.81
N GLU A 114 -19.01 -3.58 12.07
CA GLU A 114 -18.92 -3.47 10.61
C GLU A 114 -17.93 -2.38 10.16
N GLU A 115 -17.85 -1.25 10.87
CA GLU A 115 -16.83 -0.24 10.59
C GLU A 115 -15.41 -0.73 10.95
N VAL A 116 -15.27 -1.48 12.03
CA VAL A 116 -14.01 -2.16 12.36
C VAL A 116 -13.62 -3.13 11.24
N LEU A 117 -14.53 -4.00 10.82
CA LEU A 117 -14.30 -5.00 9.77
C LEU A 117 -13.96 -4.37 8.40
N LYS A 118 -14.52 -3.21 8.05
CA LYS A 118 -14.12 -2.46 6.83
C LYS A 118 -12.64 -2.09 6.86
N SER A 119 -12.14 -1.66 8.02
CA SER A 119 -10.72 -1.36 8.19
C SER A 119 -9.86 -2.60 7.96
N TYR A 120 -10.25 -3.75 8.51
CA TYR A 120 -9.51 -5.02 8.33
C TYR A 120 -9.57 -5.51 6.89
N ARG A 121 -10.75 -5.49 6.25
CA ARG A 121 -10.89 -5.88 4.84
C ARG A 121 -9.97 -5.10 3.93
N THR A 122 -9.88 -3.77 4.11
CA THR A 122 -9.08 -2.91 3.25
C THR A 122 -7.60 -2.91 3.62
N ASN A 123 -7.28 -2.76 4.93
CA ASN A 123 -5.92 -2.45 5.37
C ASN A 123 -5.06 -3.70 5.63
N SER A 124 -5.67 -4.86 5.85
CA SER A 124 -4.96 -6.10 6.21
C SER A 124 -5.21 -7.21 5.19
N VAL A 125 -6.46 -7.61 4.99
CA VAL A 125 -6.83 -8.71 4.09
C VAL A 125 -6.54 -8.34 2.63
N GLY A 126 -6.90 -7.12 2.21
CA GLY A 126 -6.66 -6.63 0.86
C GLY A 126 -5.20 -6.76 0.40
N PRO A 127 -4.22 -6.24 1.14
CA PRO A 127 -2.79 -6.42 0.83
C PRO A 127 -2.35 -7.88 0.67
N VAL A 128 -2.84 -8.79 1.51
CA VAL A 128 -2.49 -10.22 1.41
C VAL A 128 -3.14 -10.87 0.21
N LEU A 129 -4.39 -10.52 -0.11
CA LEU A 129 -5.03 -10.97 -1.35
C LEU A 129 -4.31 -10.42 -2.59
N MET A 130 -3.80 -9.20 -2.55
CA MET A 130 -2.94 -8.67 -3.61
C MET A 130 -1.68 -9.53 -3.77
N LEU A 131 -0.99 -9.90 -2.69
CA LEU A 131 0.15 -10.82 -2.75
C LEU A 131 -0.24 -12.16 -3.36
N LYS A 132 -1.37 -12.76 -2.94
CA LYS A 132 -1.92 -14.01 -3.50
C LYS A 132 -2.10 -13.94 -5.02
N HIS A 133 -2.81 -12.93 -5.51
CA HIS A 133 -3.17 -12.82 -6.93
C HIS A 133 -2.01 -12.38 -7.83
N PHE A 134 -1.02 -11.69 -7.27
CA PHE A 134 0.15 -11.19 -8.01
C PHE A 134 1.42 -12.02 -7.77
N ARG A 135 1.39 -13.08 -6.93
CA ARG A 135 2.54 -13.94 -6.60
C ARG A 135 3.30 -14.41 -7.83
N SER A 136 2.59 -14.98 -8.80
CA SER A 136 3.20 -15.49 -10.04
C SER A 136 3.87 -14.38 -10.88
N LEU A 137 3.24 -13.22 -10.99
CA LEU A 137 3.80 -12.08 -11.71
C LEU A 137 5.01 -11.47 -11.00
N LEU A 138 4.96 -11.37 -9.66
CA LEU A 138 6.09 -10.93 -8.83
C LEU A 138 7.26 -11.92 -8.93
N GLY A 139 6.99 -13.23 -8.87
CA GLY A 139 8.00 -14.28 -9.05
C GLY A 139 8.69 -14.23 -10.41
N ALA A 140 7.97 -13.78 -11.47
CA ALA A 140 8.53 -13.54 -12.79
C ALA A 140 9.22 -12.16 -12.92
N GLY A 141 9.06 -11.27 -11.93
CA GLY A 141 9.67 -9.94 -11.89
C GLY A 141 11.18 -10.00 -11.71
N LYS A 142 11.85 -8.89 -12.01
CA LYS A 142 13.30 -8.74 -11.78
C LYS A 142 13.59 -8.31 -10.35
N ASP A 143 12.81 -7.32 -9.83
CA ASP A 143 13.04 -6.75 -8.51
C ASP A 143 12.38 -7.59 -7.40
N LYS A 144 11.27 -8.28 -7.70
CA LYS A 144 10.56 -9.21 -6.81
C LYS A 144 10.25 -8.62 -5.44
N LYS A 145 9.71 -7.39 -5.42
CA LYS A 145 9.50 -6.61 -4.20
C LYS A 145 8.03 -6.31 -3.96
N ALA A 146 7.59 -6.47 -2.72
CA ALA A 146 6.27 -6.03 -2.28
C ALA A 146 6.40 -5.17 -1.01
N ILE A 147 5.77 -4.01 -1.01
CA ILE A 147 5.73 -3.10 0.13
C ILE A 147 4.29 -2.83 0.51
N SER A 148 3.96 -2.95 1.79
CA SER A 148 2.64 -2.63 2.33
C SER A 148 2.73 -1.44 3.28
N ILE A 149 1.88 -0.42 3.05
CA ILE A 149 1.90 0.79 3.88
C ILE A 149 1.25 0.50 5.23
N GLY A 150 2.08 0.44 6.25
CA GLY A 150 1.73 0.29 7.66
C GLY A 150 1.31 1.59 8.34
N SER A 151 1.52 1.65 9.63
CA SER A 151 1.36 2.86 10.46
C SER A 151 1.96 2.60 11.84
N TRP A 152 2.60 3.60 12.44
CA TRP A 152 3.02 3.56 13.85
C TRP A 152 1.83 3.30 14.81
N LEU A 153 0.61 3.70 14.41
CA LEU A 153 -0.61 3.39 15.17
C LEU A 153 -0.94 1.89 15.23
N GLY A 154 -0.30 1.05 14.39
CA GLY A 154 -0.40 -0.40 14.44
C GLY A 154 0.54 -1.05 15.47
N SER A 155 1.47 -0.31 16.07
CA SER A 155 2.35 -0.84 17.10
C SER A 155 1.59 -1.02 18.42
N VAL A 156 1.68 -2.20 19.02
CA VAL A 156 1.15 -2.49 20.35
C VAL A 156 2.03 -1.83 21.42
N THR A 157 3.33 -1.90 21.22
CA THR A 157 4.34 -1.34 22.17
C THR A 157 4.28 0.19 22.25
N ALA A 158 4.02 0.87 21.12
CA ALA A 158 3.92 2.32 21.07
C ALA A 158 2.51 2.86 21.37
N LYS A 159 1.55 1.99 21.72
CA LYS A 159 0.18 2.43 21.98
C LYS A 159 -0.02 2.93 23.40
N GLU A 160 -0.05 4.25 23.54
CA GLU A 160 -0.21 4.94 24.82
C GLU A 160 -1.64 5.40 25.13
N ARG A 161 -2.55 5.39 24.14
CA ARG A 161 -3.90 5.93 24.27
C ARG A 161 -4.94 4.98 23.69
N GLY A 162 -6.14 5.01 24.27
CA GLY A 162 -7.32 4.32 23.69
C GLY A 162 -7.71 4.83 22.32
N GLY A 163 -8.73 4.20 21.73
CA GLY A 163 -9.27 4.59 20.43
C GLY A 163 -8.59 3.94 19.22
N HIS A 164 -9.05 4.31 18.04
CA HIS A 164 -8.58 3.78 16.74
C HIS A 164 -8.76 2.25 16.59
N TYR A 165 -9.80 1.66 17.17
CA TYR A 165 -9.99 0.20 17.18
C TYR A 165 -9.89 -0.43 15.79
N GLY A 166 -10.66 0.10 14.82
CA GLY A 166 -10.62 -0.39 13.44
C GLY A 166 -9.28 -0.16 12.77
N TYR A 167 -8.78 1.08 12.80
CA TYR A 167 -7.56 1.44 12.08
C TYR A 167 -6.30 0.79 12.69
N SER A 168 -6.06 1.02 13.99
CA SER A 168 -4.87 0.46 14.68
C SER A 168 -4.84 -1.06 14.63
N GLY A 169 -5.97 -1.70 14.97
CA GLY A 169 -6.07 -3.15 14.91
C GLY A 169 -5.81 -3.70 13.51
N SER A 170 -6.35 -3.05 12.47
CA SER A 170 -6.09 -3.48 11.09
C SER A 170 -4.64 -3.30 10.66
N LYS A 171 -3.96 -2.24 11.11
CA LYS A 171 -2.55 -2.03 10.78
C LYS A 171 -1.62 -3.00 11.52
N GLN A 172 -1.95 -3.39 12.75
CA GLN A 172 -1.25 -4.48 13.44
C GLN A 172 -1.50 -5.84 12.77
N ALA A 173 -2.75 -6.12 12.39
CA ALA A 173 -3.08 -7.33 11.64
C ALA A 173 -2.33 -7.40 10.30
N LEU A 174 -2.16 -6.28 9.59
CA LEU A 174 -1.35 -6.21 8.37
C LEU A 174 0.08 -6.71 8.63
N VAL A 175 0.73 -6.29 9.71
CA VAL A 175 2.10 -6.70 10.04
C VAL A 175 2.18 -8.22 10.20
N MET A 176 1.28 -8.81 10.98
CA MET A 176 1.23 -10.26 11.19
C MET A 176 0.94 -11.03 9.89
N LEU A 177 -0.09 -10.61 9.14
CA LEU A 177 -0.48 -11.27 7.90
C LEU A 177 0.61 -11.14 6.82
N ASN A 178 1.29 -9.98 6.74
CA ASN A 178 2.41 -9.81 5.83
C ASN A 178 3.60 -10.69 6.23
N LYS A 179 3.89 -10.84 7.54
CA LYS A 179 4.96 -11.76 8.00
C LYS A 179 4.68 -13.19 7.57
N ALA A 180 3.46 -13.67 7.76
CA ALA A 180 3.07 -15.02 7.32
C ALA A 180 3.22 -15.18 5.79
N ALA A 181 2.68 -14.24 5.01
CA ALA A 181 2.79 -14.28 3.55
C ALA A 181 4.26 -14.18 3.07
N ALA A 182 5.06 -13.31 3.69
CA ALA A 182 6.46 -13.12 3.32
C ALA A 182 7.29 -14.39 3.47
N LEU A 183 7.05 -15.19 4.51
CA LEU A 183 7.71 -16.48 4.70
C LEU A 183 7.39 -17.46 3.57
N GLU A 184 6.14 -17.52 3.10
CA GLU A 184 5.75 -18.34 1.95
C GLU A 184 6.33 -17.83 0.62
N LEU A 185 6.42 -16.50 0.46
CA LEU A 185 6.92 -15.85 -0.76
C LEU A 185 8.45 -15.97 -0.93
N THR A 186 9.16 -16.34 0.14
CA THR A 186 10.62 -16.54 0.10
C THR A 186 11.01 -17.62 -0.91
N GLU A 187 10.19 -18.66 -1.10
CA GLU A 187 10.43 -19.73 -2.07
C GLU A 187 10.49 -19.22 -3.52
N ASP A 188 9.78 -18.12 -3.83
CA ASP A 188 9.78 -17.47 -5.14
C ASP A 188 10.84 -16.36 -5.24
N GLY A 189 11.61 -16.12 -4.18
CA GLY A 189 12.58 -15.04 -4.07
C GLY A 189 11.95 -13.65 -3.93
N ILE A 190 10.68 -13.59 -3.51
CA ILE A 190 9.95 -12.33 -3.34
C ILE A 190 10.18 -11.79 -1.92
N ALA A 191 10.72 -10.58 -1.83
CA ALA A 191 10.81 -9.84 -0.57
C ALA A 191 9.54 -9.05 -0.32
N SER A 192 8.95 -9.18 0.88
CA SER A 192 7.74 -8.45 1.27
C SER A 192 7.91 -7.83 2.66
N VAL A 193 7.68 -6.52 2.78
CA VAL A 193 7.81 -5.78 4.06
C VAL A 193 6.63 -4.86 4.30
N VAL A 194 6.42 -4.49 5.57
CA VAL A 194 5.50 -3.41 5.96
C VAL A 194 6.31 -2.18 6.31
N VAL A 195 5.84 -0.99 5.90
CA VAL A 195 6.55 0.28 6.18
C VAL A 195 5.60 1.31 6.79
N ASN A 196 6.02 1.88 7.91
CA ASN A 196 5.42 3.08 8.46
C ASN A 196 5.88 4.30 7.66
N PRO A 197 4.98 5.03 6.96
CA PRO A 197 5.35 6.18 6.14
C PRO A 197 5.70 7.43 6.94
N GLY A 198 5.62 7.38 8.27
CA GLY A 198 5.63 8.54 9.14
C GLY A 198 4.27 9.26 9.18
N TRP A 199 4.23 10.45 9.79
CA TRP A 199 3.03 11.29 9.80
C TRP A 199 3.07 12.24 8.61
N VAL A 200 2.27 11.91 7.58
CA VAL A 200 2.35 12.50 6.23
C VAL A 200 1.16 13.44 5.97
N ALA A 201 1.41 14.61 5.40
CA ALA A 201 0.43 15.63 5.04
C ALA A 201 -0.44 15.17 3.86
N THR A 202 -1.44 14.37 4.17
CA THR A 202 -2.44 13.83 3.25
C THR A 202 -3.83 14.12 3.80
N ARG A 203 -4.87 13.79 3.05
CA ARG A 203 -6.25 13.84 3.58
C ARG A 203 -6.40 13.00 4.85
N MET A 204 -5.67 11.89 4.98
CA MET A 204 -5.69 11.01 6.16
C MET A 204 -4.88 11.57 7.33
N GLY A 205 -3.68 12.06 7.08
CA GLY A 205 -2.79 12.57 8.12
C GLY A 205 -3.10 13.99 8.59
N GLY A 206 -3.84 14.76 7.76
CA GLY A 206 -4.18 16.16 8.02
C GLY A 206 -3.04 17.13 7.68
N GLN A 207 -3.36 18.43 7.66
CA GLN A 207 -2.42 19.48 7.25
C GLN A 207 -1.30 19.76 8.26
N LYS A 208 -1.47 19.33 9.51
CA LYS A 208 -0.45 19.51 10.57
C LYS A 208 0.67 18.46 10.53
N ALA A 209 0.58 17.48 9.63
CA ALA A 209 1.60 16.47 9.50
C ALA A 209 2.92 17.07 9.01
N PRO A 210 4.08 16.71 9.60
CA PRO A 210 5.35 17.33 9.29
C PRO A 210 5.94 16.87 7.94
N LEU A 211 5.66 15.64 7.50
CA LEU A 211 6.23 15.10 6.27
C LEU A 211 5.34 15.38 5.06
N GLN A 212 5.94 15.79 3.96
CA GLN A 212 5.24 15.84 2.67
C GLN A 212 5.18 14.45 2.02
N PRO A 213 4.15 14.13 1.20
CA PRO A 213 4.04 12.84 0.55
C PRO A 213 5.27 12.45 -0.29
N VAL A 214 5.86 13.41 -0.99
CA VAL A 214 7.06 13.19 -1.80
C VAL A 214 8.25 12.80 -0.92
N GLU A 215 8.50 13.52 0.14
CA GLU A 215 9.58 13.26 1.09
C GLU A 215 9.44 11.89 1.76
N SER A 216 8.24 11.54 2.23
CA SER A 216 7.96 10.24 2.82
C SER A 216 8.23 9.09 1.83
N VAL A 217 7.82 9.25 0.56
CA VAL A 217 8.05 8.23 -0.48
C VAL A 217 9.51 8.12 -0.86
N GLU A 218 10.23 9.25 -1.00
CA GLU A 218 11.68 9.24 -1.26
C GLU A 218 12.42 8.48 -0.15
N ASN A 219 12.08 8.74 1.10
CA ASN A 219 12.69 8.04 2.23
C ASN A 219 12.38 6.54 2.19
N MET A 220 11.11 6.15 2.03
CA MET A 220 10.74 4.73 1.93
C MET A 220 11.40 4.03 0.74
N TYR A 221 11.48 4.71 -0.41
CA TYR A 221 12.10 4.13 -1.59
C TYR A 221 13.60 3.88 -1.38
N ASN A 222 14.33 4.89 -0.94
CA ASN A 222 15.77 4.82 -0.79
C ASN A 222 16.22 3.93 0.38
N ASN A 223 15.51 3.99 1.52
CA ASN A 223 15.93 3.32 2.75
C ASN A 223 15.31 1.93 2.93
N VAL A 224 14.22 1.62 2.21
CA VAL A 224 13.53 0.33 2.36
C VAL A 224 13.41 -0.40 1.02
N VAL A 225 12.90 0.24 -0.04
CA VAL A 225 12.67 -0.47 -1.32
C VAL A 225 13.98 -0.82 -2.00
N VAL A 226 14.94 0.12 -2.07
CA VAL A 226 16.25 -0.16 -2.70
C VAL A 226 16.96 -1.31 -2.01
N PRO A 227 17.19 -1.30 -0.68
CA PRO A 227 17.91 -2.38 0.02
C PRO A 227 17.02 -3.57 0.43
N MET A 228 15.78 -3.69 -0.07
CA MET A 228 14.78 -4.64 0.49
C MET A 228 15.25 -6.09 0.58
N HIS A 229 16.09 -6.57 -0.34
CA HIS A 229 16.62 -7.93 -0.29
C HIS A 229 17.70 -8.13 0.79
N ASP A 230 18.26 -7.05 1.32
CA ASP A 230 19.21 -7.06 2.43
C ASP A 230 18.51 -6.92 3.79
N LEU A 231 17.20 -6.59 3.77
CA LEU A 231 16.37 -6.49 4.96
C LEU A 231 15.73 -7.83 5.32
N GLU A 232 15.31 -7.98 6.58
CA GLU A 232 14.52 -9.14 6.98
C GLU A 232 13.14 -9.10 6.30
N THR A 233 12.86 -10.10 5.43
CA THR A 233 11.55 -10.22 4.80
C THR A 233 10.45 -10.46 5.84
N GLY A 234 9.29 -9.84 5.66
CA GLY A 234 8.21 -9.82 6.64
C GLY A 234 8.44 -8.85 7.80
N GLY A 235 9.53 -8.07 7.79
CA GLY A 235 9.82 -7.04 8.79
C GLY A 235 8.87 -5.83 8.72
N PHE A 236 8.82 -5.08 9.80
CA PHE A 236 8.12 -3.80 9.89
C PHE A 236 9.15 -2.69 10.10
N TYR A 237 9.20 -1.75 9.16
CA TYR A 237 10.22 -0.69 9.11
C TYR A 237 9.60 0.69 9.16
N ASN A 238 10.35 1.68 9.61
CA ASN A 238 10.05 3.09 9.40
C ASN A 238 10.50 3.55 8.01
N HIS A 239 10.03 4.71 7.57
CA HIS A 239 10.40 5.29 6.27
C HIS A 239 11.91 5.58 6.14
N ASP A 240 12.63 5.71 7.25
CA ASP A 240 14.08 5.90 7.33
C ASP A 240 14.87 4.58 7.30
N GLY A 241 14.19 3.43 7.22
CA GLY A 241 14.79 2.10 7.19
C GLY A 241 15.03 1.46 8.56
N GLU A 242 14.78 2.18 9.65
CA GLU A 242 14.89 1.58 10.98
C GLU A 242 13.77 0.58 11.26
N VAL A 243 14.08 -0.49 12.01
CA VAL A 243 13.07 -1.48 12.44
C VAL A 243 12.05 -0.81 13.35
N HIS A 244 10.76 -0.94 13.00
CA HIS A 244 9.69 -0.41 13.83
C HIS A 244 9.34 -1.41 14.95
N ALA A 245 9.14 -0.91 16.17
CA ALA A 245 8.65 -1.71 17.28
C ALA A 245 7.22 -2.20 17.05
N LEU A 246 6.92 -3.45 17.44
CA LEU A 246 5.60 -4.09 17.29
C LEU A 246 4.63 -3.73 18.42
#